data_168159c944411de3a8501c96e1fad176
#
_entry.id   168159c944411de3a8501c96e1fad176
#
_cell.length_a   1.000
_cell.length_b   1.000
_cell.length_c   1.000
_cell.angle_alpha   90.00
_cell.angle_beta   90.00
_cell.angle_gamma   90.00
#
_symmetry.space_group_name_H-M   'P 1'
#
loop_
_entity.id
_entity.type
_entity.pdbx_description
1 polymer ?
#
loop_
_entity_poly.entity_id
_entity_poly.type
_entity_poly.pdbx_seq_one_letter_code
_entity_poly.pdbx_strand_id
1 'polypeptide(L)'
;MNASCTLQLFANGAWCDVGSVSLLGPEAQGWRSKTYTGYSVEWAIEHGGARDAHAFACRFPVGLQAFEHPHWPVFLIDMLPQGFGREELLRRLGLSVTAGESVDWRLLLAGAGNSVGNLRVKEAASWLAANAGPLRGFTDDEVAERGDDFAEYLASHGLFVAGSSGVQGEWPKILLTRAEDGLLYLDHTLEDARAREHYIVKFGRGSNEALASILRHEAAYMALARMLGLRV
;
A
#
# COMPACT_ATOMS: atom_id res chain seq x y z
N MET A 1 19.78 6.25 -18.15
CA MET A 1 19.82 5.88 -16.71
C MET A 1 18.80 4.78 -16.50
N ASN A 2 19.17 3.72 -15.80
CA ASN A 2 18.18 2.67 -15.46
C ASN A 2 17.14 3.22 -14.49
N ALA A 3 15.88 2.84 -14.66
CA ALA A 3 14.82 3.23 -13.73
C ALA A 3 15.09 2.60 -12.36
N SER A 4 14.97 3.39 -11.29
CA SER A 4 15.19 2.95 -9.91
C SER A 4 14.17 3.57 -8.97
N CYS A 5 13.92 2.92 -7.83
CA CYS A 5 13.13 3.45 -6.74
C CYS A 5 13.84 3.24 -5.40
N THR A 6 13.55 4.13 -4.46
CA THR A 6 14.05 4.07 -3.09
C THR A 6 13.06 3.31 -2.21
N LEU A 7 13.56 2.34 -1.46
CA LEU A 7 12.79 1.60 -0.47
C LEU A 7 12.93 2.25 0.90
N GLN A 8 11.81 2.45 1.57
CA GLN A 8 11.75 2.93 2.95
C GLN A 8 11.14 1.87 3.86
N LEU A 9 11.73 1.70 5.05
CA LEU A 9 11.15 0.95 6.15
C LEU A 9 10.75 1.88 7.30
N PHE A 10 9.60 1.61 7.90
CA PHE A 10 9.21 2.28 9.14
C PHE A 10 9.91 1.61 10.31
N ALA A 11 10.82 2.33 10.93
CA ALA A 11 11.60 1.88 12.06
C ALA A 11 11.79 3.03 13.07
N ASN A 12 11.73 2.71 14.36
CA ASN A 12 11.93 3.70 15.45
C ASN A 12 11.03 4.94 15.33
N GLY A 13 9.81 4.78 14.83
CA GLY A 13 8.85 5.88 14.69
C GLY A 13 9.05 6.77 13.46
N ALA A 14 9.89 6.38 12.50
CA ALA A 14 10.17 7.16 11.29
C ALA A 14 10.35 6.28 10.05
N TRP A 15 10.10 6.87 8.89
CA TRP A 15 10.41 6.24 7.60
C TRP A 15 11.88 6.51 7.22
N CYS A 16 12.67 5.44 7.15
CA CYS A 16 14.10 5.47 6.85
C CYS A 16 14.36 4.99 5.42
N ASP A 17 15.22 5.69 4.68
CA ASP A 17 15.73 5.23 3.39
C ASP A 17 16.71 4.06 3.63
N VAL A 18 16.31 2.85 3.24
CA VAL A 18 17.04 1.64 3.61
C VAL A 18 17.69 0.92 2.44
N GLY A 19 17.37 1.32 1.22
CA GLY A 19 17.94 0.73 0.03
C GLY A 19 17.17 1.07 -1.24
N SER A 20 17.40 0.32 -2.31
CA SER A 20 16.80 0.61 -3.60
C SER A 20 16.57 -0.64 -4.44
N VAL A 21 15.67 -0.49 -5.42
CA VAL A 21 15.51 -1.44 -6.54
C VAL A 21 15.77 -0.70 -7.84
N SER A 22 16.61 -1.28 -8.69
CA SER A 22 16.90 -0.78 -10.04
C SER A 22 16.49 -1.80 -11.08
N LEU A 23 15.87 -1.36 -12.16
CA LEU A 23 15.60 -2.20 -13.33
C LEU A 23 16.90 -2.40 -14.12
N LEU A 24 17.25 -3.65 -14.38
CA LEU A 24 18.34 -4.05 -15.29
C LEU A 24 17.83 -4.39 -16.69
N GLY A 25 16.52 -4.57 -16.83
CA GLY A 25 15.84 -4.84 -18.10
C GLY A 25 14.85 -3.72 -18.47
N PRO A 26 14.16 -3.87 -19.61
CA PRO A 26 13.20 -2.87 -20.09
C PRO A 26 12.01 -2.69 -19.13
N GLU A 27 11.64 -1.44 -18.87
CA GLU A 27 10.46 -1.09 -18.06
C GLU A 27 9.17 -1.71 -18.63
N ALA A 28 9.06 -1.75 -19.95
CA ALA A 28 7.90 -2.30 -20.65
C ALA A 28 7.63 -3.80 -20.36
N GLN A 29 8.59 -4.53 -19.78
CA GLN A 29 8.39 -5.91 -19.35
C GLN A 29 7.66 -6.00 -17.98
N GLY A 30 7.48 -4.87 -17.29
CA GLY A 30 6.85 -4.82 -15.98
C GLY A 30 7.58 -5.70 -14.96
N TRP A 31 6.82 -6.42 -14.14
CA TRP A 31 7.36 -7.28 -13.09
C TRP A 31 8.28 -8.42 -13.62
N ARG A 32 8.25 -8.70 -14.91
CA ARG A 32 9.16 -9.68 -15.56
C ARG A 32 10.53 -9.10 -15.86
N SER A 33 10.72 -7.80 -15.70
CA SER A 33 12.00 -7.15 -15.92
C SER A 33 13.00 -7.56 -14.85
N LYS A 34 14.24 -7.85 -15.26
CA LYS A 34 15.36 -8.15 -14.37
C LYS A 34 15.61 -6.97 -13.44
N THR A 35 15.92 -7.25 -12.17
CA THR A 35 16.16 -6.23 -11.14
C THR A 35 17.44 -6.48 -10.36
N TYR A 36 17.93 -5.38 -9.81
CA TYR A 36 19.00 -5.33 -8.83
C TYR A 36 18.47 -4.64 -7.58
N THR A 37 18.56 -5.30 -6.43
CA THR A 37 18.06 -4.81 -5.14
C THR A 37 19.19 -4.80 -4.14
N GLY A 38 19.36 -3.71 -3.40
CA GLY A 38 20.39 -3.62 -2.37
C GLY A 38 20.01 -2.67 -1.24
N TYR A 39 20.57 -2.94 -0.08
CA TYR A 39 20.47 -2.04 1.07
C TYR A 39 21.45 -0.87 0.92
N SER A 40 21.14 0.25 1.57
CA SER A 40 22.11 1.33 1.76
C SER A 40 23.25 0.84 2.64
N VAL A 41 24.42 1.44 2.49
CA VAL A 41 25.63 1.07 3.27
C VAL A 41 25.39 1.30 4.76
N GLU A 42 24.78 2.43 5.09
CA GLU A 42 24.47 2.81 6.47
C GLU A 42 23.54 1.79 7.14
N TRP A 43 22.45 1.43 6.47
CA TRP A 43 21.50 0.44 6.98
C TRP A 43 22.12 -0.95 7.11
N ALA A 44 22.94 -1.33 6.13
CA ALA A 44 23.64 -2.61 6.15
C ALA A 44 24.69 -2.72 7.28
N ILE A 45 25.34 -1.61 7.66
CA ILE A 45 26.26 -1.59 8.79
C ILE A 45 25.49 -1.67 10.11
N GLU A 46 24.41 -0.91 10.27
CA GLU A 46 23.64 -0.83 11.51
C GLU A 46 22.87 -2.12 11.81
N HIS A 47 22.28 -2.75 10.79
CA HIS A 47 21.36 -3.89 10.95
C HIS A 47 21.85 -5.18 10.27
N GLY A 48 23.14 -5.29 9.96
CA GLY A 48 23.71 -6.42 9.22
C GLY A 48 23.34 -7.79 9.81
N GLY A 49 22.87 -8.69 8.95
CA GLY A 49 22.40 -10.02 9.31
C GLY A 49 20.93 -10.10 9.73
N ALA A 50 20.23 -8.98 9.93
CA ALA A 50 18.83 -8.96 10.32
C ALA A 50 17.92 -9.61 9.25
N ARG A 51 16.90 -10.33 9.73
CA ARG A 51 15.85 -11.01 8.93
C ARG A 51 14.44 -10.71 9.45
N ASP A 52 14.34 -9.70 10.28
CA ASP A 52 13.12 -9.24 10.94
C ASP A 52 12.53 -8.00 10.25
N ALA A 53 11.89 -7.11 11.00
CA ALA A 53 11.27 -5.88 10.50
C ALA A 53 12.26 -4.88 9.86
N HIS A 54 13.58 -5.08 10.01
CA HIS A 54 14.63 -4.27 9.38
C HIS A 54 15.00 -4.79 7.97
N ALA A 55 14.47 -5.92 7.54
CA ALA A 55 14.71 -6.49 6.22
C ALA A 55 13.54 -6.23 5.26
N PHE A 56 13.82 -6.08 3.95
CA PHE A 56 12.78 -5.93 2.91
C PHE A 56 11.78 -7.09 2.91
N ALA A 57 12.27 -8.30 3.15
CA ALA A 57 11.49 -9.52 3.30
C ALA A 57 12.39 -10.64 3.85
N CYS A 58 11.79 -11.75 4.30
CA CYS A 58 12.50 -12.87 4.93
C CYS A 58 13.67 -13.45 4.10
N ARG A 59 13.59 -13.35 2.76
CA ARG A 59 14.64 -13.84 1.85
C ARG A 59 15.71 -12.80 1.49
N PHE A 60 15.61 -11.61 2.04
CA PHE A 60 16.54 -10.50 1.81
C PHE A 60 17.20 -10.08 3.12
N PRO A 61 18.10 -10.89 3.70
CA PRO A 61 18.80 -10.51 4.93
C PRO A 61 19.55 -9.21 4.71
N VAL A 62 19.57 -8.36 5.73
CA VAL A 62 20.28 -7.09 5.67
C VAL A 62 21.79 -7.32 5.51
N GLY A 63 22.41 -6.65 4.55
CA GLY A 63 23.84 -6.76 4.29
C GLY A 63 24.30 -5.95 3.09
N LEU A 64 25.60 -5.92 2.88
CA LEU A 64 26.23 -5.18 1.78
C LEU A 64 26.09 -5.90 0.43
N GLN A 65 25.71 -7.19 0.46
CA GLN A 65 25.52 -7.95 -0.77
C GLN A 65 24.19 -7.53 -1.42
N ALA A 66 24.26 -7.19 -2.68
CA ALA A 66 23.08 -6.93 -3.47
C ALA A 66 22.49 -8.22 -4.08
N PHE A 67 21.21 -8.15 -4.41
CA PHE A 67 20.42 -9.26 -4.94
C PHE A 67 20.05 -8.97 -6.39
N GLU A 68 20.47 -9.84 -7.28
CA GLU A 68 20.09 -9.79 -8.69
C GLU A 68 19.03 -10.86 -8.96
N HIS A 69 17.89 -10.45 -9.53
CA HIS A 69 16.76 -11.33 -9.82
C HIS A 69 16.35 -11.25 -11.29
N PRO A 70 15.95 -12.36 -11.91
CA PRO A 70 15.46 -12.39 -13.30
C PRO A 70 14.12 -11.67 -13.47
N HIS A 71 13.45 -11.30 -12.39
CA HIS A 71 12.18 -10.57 -12.30
C HIS A 71 12.16 -9.70 -11.04
N TRP A 72 11.10 -8.95 -10.82
CA TRP A 72 10.96 -8.17 -9.58
C TRP A 72 10.88 -9.07 -8.35
N PRO A 73 11.43 -8.61 -7.21
CA PRO A 73 11.20 -9.25 -5.92
C PRO A 73 9.70 -9.33 -5.61
N VAL A 74 9.27 -10.42 -4.98
CA VAL A 74 7.85 -10.65 -4.68
C VAL A 74 7.26 -9.53 -3.82
N PHE A 75 8.01 -9.03 -2.83
CA PHE A 75 7.54 -7.93 -1.99
C PHE A 75 7.21 -6.66 -2.78
N LEU A 76 7.91 -6.42 -3.90
CA LEU A 76 7.64 -5.28 -4.78
C LEU A 76 6.37 -5.51 -5.63
N ILE A 77 6.16 -6.76 -6.06
CA ILE A 77 4.95 -7.15 -6.79
C ILE A 77 3.72 -7.05 -5.89
N ASP A 78 3.84 -7.41 -4.61
CA ASP A 78 2.76 -7.32 -3.63
C ASP A 78 2.33 -5.87 -3.36
N MET A 79 3.21 -4.89 -3.57
CA MET A 79 2.89 -3.47 -3.45
C MET A 79 2.20 -2.88 -4.70
N LEU A 80 2.11 -3.63 -5.81
CA LEU A 80 1.41 -3.15 -7.00
C LEU A 80 -0.09 -3.06 -6.76
N PRO A 81 -0.73 -1.96 -7.14
CA PRO A 81 -2.18 -1.85 -7.10
C PRO A 81 -2.81 -2.88 -8.03
N GLN A 82 -3.89 -3.52 -7.57
CA GLN A 82 -4.62 -4.56 -8.27
C GLN A 82 -6.11 -4.25 -8.34
N GLY A 83 -6.83 -4.95 -9.23
CA GLY A 83 -8.28 -4.82 -9.39
C GLY A 83 -8.72 -3.37 -9.62
N PHE A 84 -9.73 -2.93 -8.90
CA PHE A 84 -10.30 -1.58 -8.97
C PHE A 84 -9.23 -0.49 -8.74
N GLY A 85 -8.31 -0.72 -7.79
CA GLY A 85 -7.23 0.21 -7.51
C GLY A 85 -6.31 0.46 -8.69
N ARG A 86 -5.99 -0.59 -9.42
CA ARG A 86 -5.16 -0.49 -10.62
C ARG A 86 -5.88 0.30 -11.74
N GLU A 87 -7.15 0.02 -11.97
CA GLU A 87 -7.95 0.69 -13.00
C GLU A 87 -8.06 2.21 -12.74
N GLU A 88 -8.33 2.58 -11.50
CA GLU A 88 -8.45 3.99 -11.13
C GLU A 88 -7.10 4.72 -11.23
N LEU A 89 -6.00 4.08 -10.83
CA LEU A 89 -4.67 4.68 -10.94
C LEU A 89 -4.25 4.85 -12.41
N LEU A 90 -4.55 3.87 -13.27
CA LEU A 90 -4.34 3.97 -14.72
C LEU A 90 -5.09 5.17 -15.30
N ARG A 91 -6.37 5.32 -14.94
CA ARG A 91 -7.21 6.43 -15.40
C ARG A 91 -6.62 7.79 -15.00
N ARG A 92 -6.20 7.94 -13.75
CA ARG A 92 -5.64 9.22 -13.24
C ARG A 92 -4.28 9.56 -13.82
N LEU A 93 -3.44 8.57 -14.00
CA LEU A 93 -2.13 8.76 -14.62
C LEU A 93 -2.21 8.95 -16.14
N GLY A 94 -3.42 8.84 -16.72
CA GLY A 94 -3.62 8.89 -18.17
C GLY A 94 -2.88 7.77 -18.91
N LEU A 95 -2.73 6.60 -18.24
CA LEU A 95 -2.01 5.48 -18.81
C LEU A 95 -2.96 4.53 -19.53
N SER A 96 -2.61 4.20 -20.77
CA SER A 96 -3.26 3.12 -21.53
C SER A 96 -2.34 1.90 -21.51
N VAL A 97 -2.91 0.72 -21.29
CA VAL A 97 -2.18 -0.54 -21.43
C VAL A 97 -2.16 -0.91 -22.89
N THR A 98 -1.00 -0.80 -23.52
CA THR A 98 -0.78 -1.24 -24.89
C THR A 98 -0.44 -2.73 -24.88
N ALA A 99 -0.92 -3.48 -25.89
CA ALA A 99 -0.63 -4.90 -26.00
C ALA A 99 0.88 -5.14 -26.04
N GLY A 100 1.39 -5.94 -25.10
CA GLY A 100 2.81 -6.29 -24.99
C GLY A 100 3.68 -5.33 -24.19
N GLU A 101 3.14 -4.20 -23.70
CA GLU A 101 3.85 -3.27 -22.83
C GLU A 101 3.23 -3.19 -21.45
N SER A 102 4.06 -3.23 -20.42
CA SER A 102 3.63 -3.07 -19.04
C SER A 102 3.83 -1.63 -18.57
N VAL A 103 2.92 -1.16 -17.73
CA VAL A 103 2.99 0.12 -17.02
C VAL A 103 3.25 -0.06 -15.52
N ASP A 104 3.62 -1.27 -15.10
CA ASP A 104 3.75 -1.64 -13.69
C ASP A 104 4.72 -0.75 -12.92
N TRP A 105 5.85 -0.36 -13.54
CA TRP A 105 6.81 0.52 -12.89
C TRP A 105 6.21 1.88 -12.55
N ARG A 106 5.45 2.46 -13.46
CA ARG A 106 4.76 3.73 -13.23
C ARG A 106 3.67 3.61 -12.18
N LEU A 107 2.95 2.49 -12.16
CA LEU A 107 1.97 2.18 -11.13
C LEU A 107 2.61 1.99 -9.76
N LEU A 108 3.79 1.35 -9.71
CA LEU A 108 4.56 1.19 -8.47
C LEU A 108 4.95 2.56 -7.89
N LEU A 109 5.52 3.44 -8.74
CA LEU A 109 5.98 4.77 -8.33
C LEU A 109 4.87 5.74 -7.91
N ALA A 110 3.60 5.40 -8.17
CA ALA A 110 2.45 6.19 -7.73
C ALA A 110 1.62 5.48 -6.66
N GLY A 111 1.56 4.14 -6.69
CA GLY A 111 0.67 3.36 -5.82
C GLY A 111 1.30 2.76 -4.57
N ALA A 112 2.63 2.54 -4.55
CA ALA A 112 3.30 1.84 -3.47
C ALA A 112 3.77 2.74 -2.30
N GLY A 113 3.15 3.90 -2.12
CA GLY A 113 3.54 4.88 -1.09
C GLY A 113 2.88 4.70 0.26
N ASN A 114 1.77 3.94 0.33
CA ASN A 114 1.03 3.64 1.55
C ASN A 114 0.63 2.16 1.57
N SER A 115 1.61 1.28 1.52
CA SER A 115 1.40 -0.16 1.58
C SER A 115 1.06 -0.61 3.01
N VAL A 116 0.26 -1.67 3.14
CA VAL A 116 0.04 -2.31 4.44
C VAL A 116 1.35 -2.94 4.91
N GLY A 117 1.82 -2.53 6.09
CA GLY A 117 3.08 -2.98 6.67
C GLY A 117 4.09 -1.84 6.82
N ASN A 118 5.34 -2.21 7.05
CA ASN A 118 6.42 -1.26 7.34
C ASN A 118 7.35 -0.97 6.14
N LEU A 119 6.96 -1.34 4.91
CA LEU A 119 7.74 -1.14 3.69
C LEU A 119 6.96 -0.29 2.69
N ARG A 120 7.61 0.72 2.10
CA ARG A 120 7.03 1.54 1.02
C ARG A 120 8.07 1.99 0.01
N VAL A 121 7.60 2.50 -1.12
CA VAL A 121 8.41 3.20 -2.12
C VAL A 121 8.36 4.71 -1.84
N LYS A 122 9.52 5.33 -1.64
CA LYS A 122 9.68 6.77 -1.31
C LYS A 122 9.06 7.68 -2.36
N GLU A 123 9.33 7.40 -3.63
CA GLU A 123 8.82 8.18 -4.75
C GLU A 123 7.29 8.16 -4.80
N ALA A 124 6.70 7.00 -4.53
CA ALA A 124 5.26 6.84 -4.42
C ALA A 124 4.68 7.59 -3.20
N ALA A 125 5.36 7.54 -2.05
CA ALA A 125 4.96 8.32 -0.88
C ALA A 125 5.00 9.83 -1.15
N SER A 126 6.04 10.29 -1.82
CA SER A 126 6.16 11.71 -2.23
C SER A 126 5.07 12.11 -3.23
N TRP A 127 4.75 11.22 -4.18
CA TRP A 127 3.68 11.45 -5.14
C TRP A 127 2.32 11.50 -4.44
N LEU A 128 2.05 10.62 -3.49
CA LEU A 128 0.85 10.63 -2.67
C LEU A 128 0.72 11.94 -1.88
N ALA A 129 1.77 12.37 -1.21
CA ALA A 129 1.78 13.61 -0.44
C ALA A 129 1.53 14.84 -1.32
N ALA A 130 2.11 14.88 -2.52
CA ALA A 130 1.91 15.98 -3.47
C ALA A 130 0.48 16.04 -4.06
N ASN A 131 -0.25 14.92 -4.05
CA ASN A 131 -1.60 14.80 -4.58
C ASN A 131 -2.66 14.60 -3.47
N ALA A 132 -2.26 14.66 -2.20
CA ALA A 132 -3.18 14.57 -1.07
C ALA A 132 -4.11 15.79 -1.05
N GLY A 133 -5.40 15.53 -0.84
CA GLY A 133 -6.38 16.58 -0.54
C GLY A 133 -6.26 17.06 0.91
N PRO A 134 -7.12 17.99 1.33
CA PRO A 134 -7.13 18.49 2.70
C PRO A 134 -7.38 17.36 3.73
N LEU A 135 -6.71 17.46 4.86
CA LEU A 135 -6.96 16.54 5.98
C LEU A 135 -8.39 16.75 6.50
N ARG A 136 -9.18 15.67 6.53
CA ARG A 136 -10.54 15.65 7.07
C ARG A 136 -10.78 14.37 7.85
N GLY A 137 -11.31 14.53 9.07
CA GLY A 137 -11.73 13.42 9.92
C GLY A 137 -13.24 13.19 9.82
N PHE A 138 -13.65 11.94 10.02
CA PHE A 138 -15.03 11.48 9.98
C PHE A 138 -15.35 10.66 11.21
N THR A 139 -16.59 10.72 11.66
CA THR A 139 -17.12 9.83 12.71
C THR A 139 -17.37 8.43 12.15
N ASP A 140 -17.54 7.46 13.05
CA ASP A 140 -17.90 6.09 12.66
C ASP A 140 -19.22 6.04 11.88
N ASP A 141 -20.19 6.85 12.29
CA ASP A 141 -21.50 6.91 11.65
C ASP A 141 -21.40 7.50 10.23
N GLU A 142 -20.65 8.59 10.02
CA GLU A 142 -20.43 9.16 8.69
C GLU A 142 -19.77 8.16 7.73
N VAL A 143 -18.81 7.37 8.23
CA VAL A 143 -18.16 6.32 7.44
C VAL A 143 -19.14 5.16 7.16
N ALA A 144 -19.92 4.73 8.16
CA ALA A 144 -20.86 3.62 8.04
C ALA A 144 -22.03 3.95 7.09
N GLU A 145 -22.58 5.15 7.22
CA GLU A 145 -23.69 5.64 6.39
C GLU A 145 -23.27 6.01 4.97
N ARG A 146 -21.97 6.24 4.75
CA ARG A 146 -21.42 6.70 3.48
C ARG A 146 -22.11 7.96 2.96
N GLY A 147 -22.32 8.90 3.87
CA GLY A 147 -22.96 10.18 3.57
C GLY A 147 -22.30 10.91 2.39
N ASP A 148 -23.02 11.84 1.77
CA ASP A 148 -22.58 12.54 0.56
C ASP A 148 -21.20 13.18 0.74
N ASP A 149 -20.95 13.79 1.88
CA ASP A 149 -19.69 14.44 2.25
C ASP A 149 -18.51 13.46 2.28
N PHE A 150 -18.72 12.26 2.84
CA PHE A 150 -17.69 11.22 2.88
C PHE A 150 -17.44 10.66 1.49
N ALA A 151 -18.52 10.42 0.72
CA ALA A 151 -18.43 9.92 -0.65
C ALA A 151 -17.71 10.93 -1.58
N GLU A 152 -17.99 12.24 -1.46
CA GLU A 152 -17.33 13.31 -2.21
C GLU A 152 -15.85 13.41 -1.82
N TYR A 153 -15.55 13.33 -0.53
CA TYR A 153 -14.17 13.31 -0.04
C TYR A 153 -13.40 12.12 -0.59
N LEU A 154 -13.97 10.92 -0.56
CA LEU A 154 -13.36 9.74 -1.15
C LEU A 154 -13.17 9.89 -2.67
N ALA A 155 -14.14 10.48 -3.38
CA ALA A 155 -14.03 10.70 -4.81
C ALA A 155 -12.89 11.69 -5.15
N SER A 156 -12.71 12.73 -4.36
CA SER A 156 -11.59 13.67 -4.49
C SER A 156 -10.23 13.00 -4.25
N HIS A 157 -10.21 11.98 -3.38
CA HIS A 157 -9.06 11.16 -3.05
C HIS A 157 -9.05 9.80 -3.76
N GLY A 158 -9.80 9.62 -4.83
CA GLY A 158 -10.05 8.33 -5.48
C GLY A 158 -8.82 7.49 -5.82
N LEU A 159 -7.65 8.09 -5.94
CA LEU A 159 -6.35 7.38 -5.98
C LEU A 159 -6.07 6.57 -4.74
N PHE A 160 -6.46 7.07 -3.58
CA PHE A 160 -6.11 6.50 -2.30
C PHE A 160 -7.10 5.40 -1.89
N VAL A 161 -8.34 5.53 -2.31
CA VAL A 161 -9.34 4.46 -2.20
C VAL A 161 -8.95 3.28 -3.09
N ALA A 162 -8.39 3.59 -4.26
CA ALA A 162 -7.94 2.62 -5.24
C ALA A 162 -6.51 2.11 -4.96
N GLY A 163 -5.68 2.97 -4.40
CA GLY A 163 -4.25 2.74 -4.17
C GLY A 163 -3.91 2.30 -2.75
N SER A 164 -4.86 1.74 -1.99
CA SER A 164 -4.54 0.90 -0.83
C SER A 164 -3.81 -0.33 -1.32
N SER A 165 -2.65 -0.09 -1.90
CA SER A 165 -1.78 -1.09 -2.48
C SER A 165 -1.42 -2.11 -1.39
N GLY A 166 -1.57 -3.39 -1.70
CA GLY A 166 -1.39 -4.46 -0.73
C GLY A 166 -2.68 -4.96 -0.09
N VAL A 167 -3.81 -4.23 -0.15
CA VAL A 167 -5.11 -4.77 0.26
C VAL A 167 -5.81 -5.37 -0.94
N GLN A 168 -5.39 -6.57 -1.34
CA GLN A 168 -5.91 -7.30 -2.50
C GLN A 168 -7.34 -7.79 -2.26
N GLY A 169 -8.09 -7.96 -3.34
CA GLY A 169 -9.42 -8.58 -3.36
C GLY A 169 -10.46 -7.76 -4.11
N GLU A 170 -11.58 -8.40 -4.45
CA GLU A 170 -12.62 -7.86 -5.32
C GLU A 170 -13.51 -6.77 -4.69
N TRP A 171 -13.61 -6.73 -3.36
CA TRP A 171 -14.45 -5.77 -2.65
C TRP A 171 -13.77 -4.40 -2.52
N PRO A 172 -14.50 -3.29 -2.74
CA PRO A 172 -13.99 -1.96 -2.46
C PRO A 172 -13.55 -1.85 -1.01
N LYS A 173 -12.31 -1.40 -0.79
CA LYS A 173 -11.71 -1.27 0.53
C LYS A 173 -11.01 0.07 0.63
N ILE A 174 -10.98 0.61 1.84
CA ILE A 174 -10.16 1.78 2.17
C ILE A 174 -9.39 1.53 3.45
N LEU A 175 -8.25 2.17 3.58
CA LEU A 175 -7.49 2.22 4.82
C LEU A 175 -7.87 3.50 5.56
N LEU A 176 -8.35 3.34 6.78
CA LEU A 176 -8.66 4.43 7.69
C LEU A 176 -7.83 4.29 8.96
N THR A 177 -7.46 5.42 9.53
CA THR A 177 -6.72 5.48 10.77
C THR A 177 -7.46 6.37 11.77
N ARG A 178 -7.72 5.85 12.97
CA ARG A 178 -8.26 6.62 14.07
C ARG A 178 -7.17 7.44 14.71
N ALA A 179 -7.43 8.73 14.86
CA ALA A 179 -6.53 9.64 15.55
C ALA A 179 -6.91 9.81 17.04
N GLU A 180 -6.12 10.61 17.76
CA GLU A 180 -6.35 10.92 19.19
C GLU A 180 -7.67 11.63 19.45
N ASP A 181 -8.19 12.38 18.50
CA ASP A 181 -9.49 13.08 18.58
C ASP A 181 -10.70 12.14 18.40
N GLY A 182 -10.45 10.84 18.16
CA GLY A 182 -11.47 9.82 17.96
C GLY A 182 -12.03 9.76 16.55
N LEU A 183 -11.61 10.66 15.65
CA LEU A 183 -12.06 10.66 14.25
C LEU A 183 -11.26 9.69 13.38
N LEU A 184 -11.88 9.24 12.31
CA LEU A 184 -11.30 8.40 11.26
C LEU A 184 -10.80 9.27 10.11
N TYR A 185 -9.56 9.07 9.71
CA TYR A 185 -8.89 9.75 8.61
C TYR A 185 -8.48 8.74 7.53
N LEU A 186 -8.36 9.19 6.29
CA LEU A 186 -7.67 8.36 5.30
C LEU A 186 -6.22 8.14 5.76
N ASP A 187 -5.80 6.89 5.84
CA ASP A 187 -4.55 6.46 6.46
C ASP A 187 -3.33 7.26 5.97
N HIS A 188 -3.20 7.46 4.67
CA HIS A 188 -2.09 8.20 4.06
C HIS A 188 -2.11 9.72 4.32
N THR A 189 -3.20 10.28 4.87
CA THR A 189 -3.32 11.72 5.16
C THR A 189 -2.97 12.07 6.59
N LEU A 190 -2.96 11.08 7.48
CA LEU A 190 -2.68 11.27 8.90
C LEU A 190 -1.19 11.01 9.19
N GLU A 191 -0.57 11.87 9.96
CA GLU A 191 0.79 11.63 10.46
C GLU A 191 0.82 10.43 11.41
N ASP A 192 1.81 9.54 11.25
CA ASP A 192 1.95 8.32 12.05
C ASP A 192 1.95 8.59 13.57
N ALA A 193 2.52 9.71 14.01
CA ALA A 193 2.54 10.12 15.42
C ALA A 193 1.15 10.32 16.03
N ARG A 194 0.14 10.64 15.21
CA ARG A 194 -1.25 10.86 15.62
C ARG A 194 -2.10 9.59 15.51
N ALA A 195 -1.58 8.53 14.88
CA ALA A 195 -2.28 7.28 14.67
C ALA A 195 -2.47 6.52 15.99
N ARG A 196 -3.68 6.01 16.23
CA ARG A 196 -4.02 5.14 17.38
C ARG A 196 -4.36 3.74 16.94
N GLU A 197 -5.20 3.61 15.92
CA GLU A 197 -5.67 2.34 15.41
C GLU A 197 -5.82 2.40 13.90
N HIS A 198 -5.49 1.33 13.20
CA HIS A 198 -5.61 1.21 11.75
C HIS A 198 -6.75 0.25 11.39
N TYR A 199 -7.53 0.62 10.38
CA TYR A 199 -8.68 -0.14 9.92
C TYR A 199 -8.63 -0.40 8.42
N ILE A 200 -9.04 -1.60 8.03
CA ILE A 200 -9.42 -1.93 6.66
C ILE A 200 -10.94 -1.91 6.61
N VAL A 201 -11.51 -0.89 6.01
CA VAL A 201 -12.96 -0.76 5.87
C VAL A 201 -13.38 -1.30 4.51
N LYS A 202 -14.30 -2.27 4.50
CA LYS A 202 -14.84 -2.89 3.30
C LYS A 202 -16.27 -2.42 3.09
N PHE A 203 -16.64 -2.15 1.84
CA PHE A 203 -17.98 -1.73 1.47
C PHE A 203 -18.67 -2.76 0.58
N GLY A 204 -19.98 -2.94 0.78
CA GLY A 204 -20.80 -3.73 -0.11
C GLY A 204 -20.87 -3.14 -1.52
N ARG A 205 -20.96 -4.00 -2.52
CA ARG A 205 -21.21 -3.60 -3.91
C ARG A 205 -22.72 -3.54 -4.17
N GLY A 206 -23.20 -2.36 -4.56
CA GLY A 206 -24.60 -2.13 -4.93
C GLY A 206 -25.59 -2.42 -3.80
N SER A 207 -26.84 -2.67 -4.16
CA SER A 207 -27.97 -2.93 -3.24
C SER A 207 -28.30 -4.41 -3.07
N ASN A 208 -27.40 -5.33 -3.41
CA ASN A 208 -27.64 -6.76 -3.32
C ASN A 208 -27.47 -7.25 -1.87
N GLU A 209 -28.59 -7.61 -1.23
CA GLU A 209 -28.63 -8.08 0.16
C GLU A 209 -27.80 -9.35 0.40
N ALA A 210 -27.76 -10.27 -0.58
CA ALA A 210 -26.94 -11.49 -0.44
C ALA A 210 -25.45 -11.16 -0.36
N LEU A 211 -24.97 -10.20 -1.17
CA LEU A 211 -23.59 -9.74 -1.12
C LEU A 211 -23.30 -8.97 0.17
N ALA A 212 -24.19 -8.10 0.63
CA ALA A 212 -24.05 -7.41 1.91
C ALA A 212 -23.98 -8.39 3.09
N SER A 213 -24.75 -9.50 3.03
CA SER A 213 -24.71 -10.56 4.03
C SER A 213 -23.35 -11.23 4.12
N ILE A 214 -22.64 -11.44 3.01
CA ILE A 214 -21.27 -12.02 3.01
C ILE A 214 -20.33 -11.17 3.84
N LEU A 215 -20.34 -9.84 3.65
CA LEU A 215 -19.50 -8.93 4.43
C LEU A 215 -19.85 -8.92 5.93
N ARG A 216 -21.14 -8.95 6.26
CA ARG A 216 -21.57 -9.05 7.68
C ARG A 216 -21.07 -10.34 8.34
N HIS A 217 -21.04 -11.44 7.61
CA HIS A 217 -20.52 -12.72 8.12
C HIS A 217 -19.01 -12.69 8.36
N GLU A 218 -18.22 -11.89 7.65
CA GLU A 218 -16.77 -11.77 7.91
C GLU A 218 -16.51 -11.35 9.37
N ALA A 219 -17.25 -10.39 9.90
CA ALA A 219 -17.11 -9.96 11.30
C ALA A 219 -17.41 -11.09 12.29
N ALA A 220 -18.44 -11.89 12.03
CA ALA A 220 -18.76 -13.06 12.84
C ALA A 220 -17.67 -14.13 12.79
N TYR A 221 -17.08 -14.38 11.62
CA TYR A 221 -15.96 -15.31 11.49
C TYR A 221 -14.71 -14.82 12.23
N MET A 222 -14.42 -13.52 12.20
CA MET A 222 -13.30 -12.96 12.98
C MET A 222 -13.54 -13.11 14.49
N ALA A 223 -14.77 -12.90 14.96
CA ALA A 223 -15.13 -13.14 16.36
C ALA A 223 -14.94 -14.62 16.76
N LEU A 224 -15.40 -15.55 15.91
CA LEU A 224 -15.22 -16.98 16.12
C LEU A 224 -13.73 -17.36 16.13
N ALA A 225 -12.93 -16.83 15.23
CA ALA A 225 -11.50 -17.05 15.18
C ALA A 225 -10.80 -16.64 16.49
N ARG A 226 -11.18 -15.46 17.05
CA ARG A 226 -10.68 -15.03 18.37
C ARG A 226 -11.08 -15.99 19.50
N MET A 227 -12.33 -16.47 19.49
CA MET A 227 -12.79 -17.47 20.47
C MET A 227 -12.00 -18.78 20.38
N LEU A 228 -11.52 -19.15 19.20
CA LEU A 228 -10.63 -20.31 18.98
C LEU A 228 -9.15 -20.03 19.29
N GLY A 229 -8.82 -18.85 19.83
CA GLY A 229 -7.46 -18.47 20.20
C GLY A 229 -6.58 -18.05 19.02
N LEU A 230 -7.15 -17.81 17.85
CA LEU A 230 -6.41 -17.27 16.71
C LEU A 230 -6.22 -15.77 16.87
N ARG A 231 -5.05 -15.28 16.47
CA ARG A 231 -4.78 -13.83 16.39
C ARG A 231 -5.36 -13.29 15.07
N VAL A 232 -6.42 -12.54 15.16
CA VAL A 232 -7.13 -11.93 14.03
C VAL A 232 -7.56 -10.52 14.40
#